data_c81d7f2aa854db8eeb9dfe9cf4f3fa3c
#
_entry.id   c81d7f2aa854db8eeb9dfe9cf4f3fa3c
#
_cell.length_a   1.000
_cell.length_b   1.000
_cell.length_c   1.000
_cell.angle_alpha   90.00
_cell.angle_beta   90.00
_cell.angle_gamma   90.00
#
_symmetry.space_group_name_H-M   'P 1'
#
loop_
_entity.id
_entity.type
_entity.pdbx_description
1 polymer ?
#
loop_
_entity_poly.entity_id
_entity_poly.type
_entity_poly.pdbx_seq_one_letter_code
_entity_poly.pdbx_strand_id
1 'polypeptide(L)'
;TAWIETRTEEEMKIFSKIVKITHNIINEAFSSKVIKVGVTTTTDVEWWMRQKVTNIGLETWFQPSVDIQRNDEINQDHLRSFSNRPDKKVIQKGDLLHCDFGITYLRLNSDCQQMAYVMKDDDEQVPLFLQEAFKKGNQLQDVLTSNFVEGDSGNKILLNSLKQANEMGLRPSIYTHPLGSYGHSSGPTIGMWDAQSGVKGNGDYPLYKNTVYAIELNVTTYIEEWNRDIRIMLEEAGFYGE
;
A
#
# COMPACT_ATOMS: atom_id res chain seq x y z
N THR A 1 -18.47 18.73 -2.97
CA THR A 1 -17.50 17.62 -2.78
C THR A 1 -17.27 16.90 -4.09
N ALA A 2 -18.31 16.39 -4.78
CA ALA A 2 -18.15 15.64 -6.03
C ALA A 2 -17.22 16.30 -7.07
N TRP A 3 -17.35 17.62 -7.27
CA TRP A 3 -16.48 18.36 -8.20
C TRP A 3 -14.98 18.35 -7.81
N ILE A 4 -14.66 18.33 -6.53
CA ILE A 4 -13.25 18.32 -6.06
C ILE A 4 -12.64 16.93 -6.17
N GLU A 5 -13.43 15.88 -6.00
CA GLU A 5 -12.95 14.49 -5.99
C GLU A 5 -12.85 13.89 -7.40
N THR A 6 -13.64 14.38 -8.37
CA THR A 6 -13.60 13.86 -9.72
C THR A 6 -12.38 14.36 -10.50
N ARG A 7 -11.86 13.51 -11.37
CA ARG A 7 -10.69 13.78 -12.22
C ARG A 7 -11.10 14.02 -13.66
N THR A 8 -10.42 14.93 -14.33
CA THR A 8 -10.57 15.15 -15.77
C THR A 8 -9.78 14.10 -16.56
N GLU A 9 -10.08 13.96 -17.84
CA GLU A 9 -9.33 13.08 -18.73
C GLU A 9 -7.84 13.46 -18.81
N GLU A 10 -7.54 14.77 -18.78
CA GLU A 10 -6.17 15.29 -18.79
C GLU A 10 -5.42 14.92 -17.50
N GLU A 11 -6.07 15.05 -16.34
CA GLU A 11 -5.51 14.60 -15.06
C GLU A 11 -5.25 13.09 -15.08
N MET A 12 -6.16 12.28 -15.65
CA MET A 12 -5.99 10.83 -15.73
C MET A 12 -4.81 10.41 -16.61
N LYS A 13 -4.55 11.12 -17.71
CA LYS A 13 -3.37 10.91 -18.55
C LYS A 13 -2.06 11.16 -17.78
N ILE A 14 -2.09 12.08 -16.82
CA ILE A 14 -0.95 12.39 -15.97
C ILE A 14 -0.84 11.37 -14.83
N PHE A 15 -1.97 11.01 -14.21
CA PHE A 15 -2.02 10.04 -13.10
C PHE A 15 -1.35 8.72 -13.46
N SER A 16 -1.69 8.13 -14.60
CA SER A 16 -1.09 6.86 -15.04
C SER A 16 0.43 6.94 -15.21
N LYS A 17 0.96 8.13 -15.61
CA LYS A 17 2.41 8.35 -15.72
C LYS A 17 3.07 8.48 -14.35
N ILE A 18 2.43 9.19 -13.42
CA ILE A 18 2.95 9.38 -12.05
C ILE A 18 3.03 8.03 -11.35
N VAL A 19 1.97 7.22 -11.41
CA VAL A 19 1.93 5.87 -10.83
C VAL A 19 3.04 4.99 -11.42
N LYS A 20 3.24 5.02 -12.74
CA LYS A 20 4.33 4.28 -13.39
C LYS A 20 5.72 4.74 -12.92
N ILE A 21 5.93 6.04 -12.69
CA ILE A 21 7.19 6.57 -12.16
C ILE A 21 7.37 6.09 -10.73
N THR A 22 6.32 6.13 -9.90
CA THR A 22 6.33 5.62 -8.53
C THR A 22 6.76 4.16 -8.47
N HIS A 23 6.12 3.28 -9.25
CA HIS A 23 6.49 1.86 -9.34
C HIS A 23 7.94 1.66 -9.83
N ASN A 24 8.39 2.42 -10.82
CA ASN A 24 9.78 2.32 -11.30
C ASN A 24 10.80 2.67 -10.22
N ILE A 25 10.50 3.69 -9.38
CA ILE A 25 11.36 4.06 -8.26
C ILE A 25 11.38 2.96 -7.21
N ILE A 26 10.22 2.40 -6.84
CA ILE A 26 10.13 1.30 -5.89
C ILE A 26 10.89 0.06 -6.40
N ASN A 27 10.69 -0.32 -7.66
CA ASN A 27 11.39 -1.45 -8.28
C ASN A 27 12.92 -1.27 -8.28
N GLU A 28 13.42 -0.05 -8.55
CA GLU A 28 14.83 0.24 -8.47
C GLU A 28 15.34 0.23 -7.02
N ALA A 29 14.56 0.81 -6.09
CA ALA A 29 14.87 0.86 -4.66
C ALA A 29 15.03 -0.55 -4.05
N PHE A 30 14.17 -1.49 -4.45
CA PHE A 30 14.17 -2.87 -3.98
C PHE A 30 15.06 -3.81 -4.82
N SER A 31 15.94 -3.27 -5.63
CA SER A 31 16.87 -4.05 -6.44
C SER A 31 18.29 -4.11 -5.84
N SER A 32 19.10 -5.04 -6.34
CA SER A 32 20.53 -5.16 -6.00
C SER A 32 21.38 -3.94 -6.41
N LYS A 33 20.82 -3.00 -7.19
CA LYS A 33 21.47 -1.72 -7.51
C LYS A 33 21.54 -0.81 -6.28
N VAL A 34 20.55 -0.91 -5.39
CA VAL A 34 20.40 -0.07 -4.19
C VAL A 34 20.69 -0.88 -2.94
N ILE A 35 20.13 -2.08 -2.82
CA ILE A 35 20.26 -2.91 -1.64
C ILE A 35 21.49 -3.80 -1.74
N LYS A 36 22.46 -3.58 -0.82
CA LYS A 36 23.56 -4.51 -0.53
C LYS A 36 23.20 -5.23 0.75
N VAL A 37 22.76 -6.48 0.61
CA VAL A 37 22.32 -7.32 1.74
C VAL A 37 23.43 -7.40 2.81
N GLY A 38 23.04 -7.26 4.07
CA GLY A 38 23.97 -7.22 5.21
C GLY A 38 24.65 -5.87 5.46
N VAL A 39 24.38 -4.85 4.58
CA VAL A 39 24.99 -3.51 4.68
C VAL A 39 23.94 -2.41 4.63
N THR A 40 23.10 -2.41 3.58
CA THR A 40 22.10 -1.37 3.37
C THR A 40 21.00 -1.50 4.45
N THR A 41 20.60 -0.35 5.01
CA THR A 41 19.53 -0.29 5.98
C THR A 41 18.22 0.17 5.35
N THR A 42 17.09 -0.04 6.02
CA THR A 42 15.78 0.50 5.61
C THR A 42 15.85 2.01 5.41
N THR A 43 16.47 2.74 6.33
CA THR A 43 16.65 4.20 6.24
C THR A 43 17.52 4.62 5.03
N ASP A 44 18.53 3.83 4.65
CA ASP A 44 19.33 4.13 3.46
C ASP A 44 18.47 4.04 2.19
N VAL A 45 17.54 3.08 2.13
CA VAL A 45 16.59 2.94 1.01
C VAL A 45 15.61 4.11 0.97
N GLU A 46 15.04 4.52 2.11
CA GLU A 46 14.16 5.69 2.21
C GLU A 46 14.83 6.96 1.69
N TRP A 47 16.06 7.23 2.11
CA TRP A 47 16.84 8.38 1.64
C TRP A 47 17.19 8.27 0.16
N TRP A 48 17.51 7.07 -0.34
CA TRP A 48 17.75 6.86 -1.76
C TRP A 48 16.50 7.19 -2.58
N MET A 49 15.30 6.74 -2.15
CA MET A 49 14.04 7.04 -2.82
C MET A 49 13.79 8.54 -2.89
N ARG A 50 13.98 9.27 -1.80
CA ARG A 50 13.87 10.74 -1.80
C ARG A 50 14.87 11.41 -2.74
N GLN A 51 16.12 11.00 -2.70
CA GLN A 51 17.15 11.55 -3.57
C GLN A 51 16.83 11.27 -5.03
N LYS A 52 16.31 10.09 -5.35
CA LYS A 52 15.89 9.72 -6.71
C LYS A 52 14.78 10.64 -7.22
N VAL A 53 13.77 10.91 -6.41
CA VAL A 53 12.67 11.84 -6.72
C VAL A 53 13.20 13.24 -6.98
N THR A 54 14.07 13.75 -6.12
CA THR A 54 14.70 15.06 -6.29
C THR A 54 15.52 15.14 -7.59
N ASN A 55 16.29 14.09 -7.91
CA ASN A 55 17.13 14.04 -9.12
C ASN A 55 16.34 14.08 -10.42
N ILE A 56 15.10 13.62 -10.42
CA ILE A 56 14.19 13.68 -11.59
C ILE A 56 13.28 14.92 -11.58
N GLY A 57 13.48 15.85 -10.63
CA GLY A 57 12.76 17.10 -10.54
C GLY A 57 11.32 16.96 -10.02
N LEU A 58 11.03 15.92 -9.24
CA LEU A 58 9.74 15.70 -8.58
C LEU A 58 9.83 15.90 -7.06
N GLU A 59 8.71 15.80 -6.38
CA GLU A 59 8.58 15.91 -4.93
C GLU A 59 7.89 14.68 -4.34
N THR A 60 8.22 14.33 -3.10
CA THR A 60 7.44 13.39 -2.29
C THR A 60 6.43 14.19 -1.46
N TRP A 61 5.21 13.72 -1.29
CA TRP A 61 4.24 14.40 -0.44
C TRP A 61 4.27 13.93 1.02
N PHE A 62 4.95 12.81 1.28
CA PHE A 62 5.30 12.33 2.62
C PHE A 62 6.69 11.67 2.62
N GLN A 63 7.22 11.40 3.80
CA GLN A 63 8.49 10.68 3.94
C GLN A 63 8.27 9.22 3.59
N PRO A 64 8.95 8.67 2.58
CA PRO A 64 8.92 7.23 2.30
C PRO A 64 9.21 6.41 3.56
N SER A 65 8.52 5.31 3.73
CA SER A 65 8.83 4.35 4.79
C SER A 65 9.25 3.01 4.19
N VAL A 66 10.20 2.34 4.84
CA VAL A 66 10.64 0.99 4.49
C VAL A 66 10.69 0.14 5.74
N ASP A 67 9.90 -0.92 5.74
CA ASP A 67 9.75 -1.87 6.84
C ASP A 67 10.25 -3.25 6.47
N ILE A 68 10.53 -4.06 7.51
CA ILE A 68 10.94 -5.46 7.37
C ILE A 68 10.07 -6.34 8.24
N GLN A 69 9.58 -7.43 7.67
CA GLN A 69 9.10 -8.58 8.41
C GLN A 69 10.15 -9.69 8.27
N ARG A 70 10.61 -10.22 9.38
CA ARG A 70 11.70 -11.22 9.44
C ARG A 70 11.30 -12.41 10.27
N ASN A 71 11.75 -13.59 9.85
CA ASN A 71 11.65 -14.79 10.68
C ASN A 71 12.72 -14.76 11.76
N ASP A 72 12.53 -13.90 12.76
CA ASP A 72 13.33 -13.86 13.98
C ASP A 72 12.40 -13.91 15.21
N GLU A 73 12.89 -14.48 16.30
CA GLU A 73 12.08 -14.74 17.50
C GLU A 73 11.70 -13.47 18.28
N ILE A 74 12.28 -12.33 17.94
CA ILE A 74 12.32 -11.17 18.84
C ILE A 74 11.31 -10.08 18.47
N ASN A 75 10.90 -9.96 17.21
CA ASN A 75 10.14 -8.78 16.78
C ASN A 75 8.75 -9.09 16.23
N GLN A 76 7.71 -8.72 17.00
CA GLN A 76 6.34 -8.61 16.54
C GLN A 76 6.02 -7.20 15.98
N ASP A 77 7.04 -6.45 15.62
CA ASP A 77 6.95 -5.03 15.23
C ASP A 77 6.16 -4.73 13.95
N HIS A 78 5.96 -5.76 13.12
CA HIS A 78 5.16 -5.66 11.89
C HIS A 78 3.65 -5.47 12.11
N LEU A 79 3.19 -5.51 13.35
CA LEU A 79 1.78 -5.21 13.71
C LEU A 79 1.60 -3.75 14.16
N ARG A 80 2.57 -2.88 13.89
CA ARG A 80 2.55 -1.49 14.36
C ARG A 80 1.47 -0.62 13.73
N SER A 81 1.03 0.33 14.54
CA SER A 81 0.30 1.51 14.09
C SER A 81 1.27 2.56 13.51
N PHE A 82 0.77 3.46 12.69
CA PHE A 82 1.48 4.61 12.11
C PHE A 82 2.27 5.47 13.12
N SER A 83 1.94 5.40 14.41
CA SER A 83 2.58 6.21 15.45
C SER A 83 4.00 5.75 15.82
N ASN A 84 4.38 4.53 15.47
CA ASN A 84 5.71 3.99 15.76
C ASN A 84 6.43 3.70 14.45
N ARG A 85 7.28 4.61 14.00
CA ARG A 85 8.15 4.36 12.85
C ARG A 85 9.10 3.21 13.18
N PRO A 86 9.34 2.32 12.21
CA PRO A 86 10.28 1.22 12.40
C PRO A 86 11.68 1.75 12.70
N ASP A 87 12.39 1.03 13.57
CA ASP A 87 13.79 1.30 13.81
C ASP A 87 14.60 1.00 12.54
N LYS A 88 15.70 1.74 12.35
CA LYS A 88 16.68 1.46 11.31
C LYS A 88 17.15 0.01 11.40
N LYS A 89 16.89 -0.78 10.37
CA LYS A 89 17.29 -2.20 10.32
C LYS A 89 18.16 -2.47 9.11
N VAL A 90 19.23 -3.25 9.30
CA VAL A 90 20.04 -3.77 8.20
C VAL A 90 19.26 -4.87 7.48
N ILE A 91 19.08 -4.72 6.18
CA ILE A 91 18.37 -5.68 5.32
C ILE A 91 19.18 -6.97 5.20
N GLN A 92 18.55 -8.12 5.45
CA GLN A 92 19.16 -9.45 5.43
C GLN A 92 18.46 -10.37 4.43
N LYS A 93 19.13 -11.48 4.07
CA LYS A 93 18.49 -12.55 3.30
C LYS A 93 17.33 -13.15 4.09
N GLY A 94 16.24 -13.40 3.41
CA GLY A 94 15.00 -13.91 4.01
C GLY A 94 14.06 -12.84 4.56
N ASP A 95 14.42 -11.55 4.47
CA ASP A 95 13.53 -10.46 4.85
C ASP A 95 12.38 -10.30 3.82
N LEU A 96 11.20 -10.04 4.32
CA LEU A 96 10.06 -9.55 3.55
C LEU A 96 10.00 -8.04 3.74
N LEU A 97 10.38 -7.29 2.73
CA LEU A 97 10.37 -5.83 2.71
C LEU A 97 8.98 -5.31 2.37
N HIS A 98 8.66 -4.16 2.91
CA HIS A 98 7.50 -3.35 2.56
C HIS A 98 7.94 -1.90 2.41
N CYS A 99 7.40 -1.18 1.46
CA CYS A 99 7.51 0.28 1.40
C CYS A 99 6.16 0.92 1.20
N ASP A 100 6.06 2.13 1.72
CA ASP A 100 4.97 3.07 1.48
C ASP A 100 5.56 4.34 0.87
N PHE A 101 5.11 4.72 -0.34
CA PHE A 101 5.75 5.75 -1.13
C PHE A 101 4.82 6.42 -2.14
N GLY A 102 4.83 7.76 -2.11
CA GLY A 102 4.08 8.60 -3.03
C GLY A 102 4.85 9.82 -3.51
N ILE A 103 4.58 10.24 -4.75
CA ILE A 103 5.16 11.43 -5.38
C ILE A 103 4.09 12.42 -5.81
N THR A 104 4.50 13.68 -5.93
CA THR A 104 3.66 14.77 -6.42
C THR A 104 4.17 15.26 -7.77
N TYR A 105 3.26 15.41 -8.74
CA TYR A 105 3.51 16.10 -10.00
C TYR A 105 2.27 16.87 -10.45
N LEU A 106 2.43 18.14 -10.80
CA LEU A 106 1.33 19.04 -11.17
C LEU A 106 0.16 19.04 -10.16
N ARG A 107 0.49 18.98 -8.88
CA ARG A 107 -0.44 18.87 -7.75
C ARG A 107 -1.25 17.57 -7.68
N LEU A 108 -0.94 16.57 -8.48
CA LEU A 108 -1.50 15.23 -8.36
C LEU A 108 -0.53 14.36 -7.57
N ASN A 109 -1.07 13.56 -6.68
CA ASN A 109 -0.30 12.68 -5.80
C ASN A 109 -0.55 11.22 -6.14
N SER A 110 0.51 10.41 -6.24
CA SER A 110 0.41 8.95 -6.20
C SER A 110 0.58 8.44 -4.78
N ASP A 111 0.09 7.23 -4.55
CA ASP A 111 0.31 6.50 -3.31
C ASP A 111 0.38 5.01 -3.64
N CYS A 112 1.43 4.33 -3.16
CA CYS A 112 1.66 2.93 -3.50
C CYS A 112 2.42 2.23 -2.38
N GLN A 113 1.92 1.08 -1.95
CA GLN A 113 2.66 0.17 -1.09
C GLN A 113 3.01 -1.09 -1.86
N GLN A 114 4.28 -1.47 -1.79
CA GLN A 114 4.80 -2.64 -2.48
C GLN A 114 5.64 -3.48 -1.52
N MET A 115 5.67 -4.78 -1.78
CA MET A 115 6.47 -5.72 -1.00
C MET A 115 7.49 -6.44 -1.88
N ALA A 116 8.63 -6.81 -1.28
CA ALA A 116 9.65 -7.61 -1.94
C ALA A 116 10.30 -8.58 -0.95
N TYR A 117 10.66 -9.77 -1.43
CA TYR A 117 11.39 -10.74 -0.65
C TYR A 117 12.88 -10.73 -0.99
N VAL A 118 13.72 -10.69 0.03
CA VAL A 118 15.18 -10.76 -0.14
C VAL A 118 15.59 -12.24 -0.20
N MET A 119 15.87 -12.72 -1.42
CA MET A 119 16.19 -14.12 -1.68
C MET A 119 17.35 -14.63 -0.82
N LYS A 120 17.23 -15.83 -0.27
CA LYS A 120 18.34 -16.58 0.32
C LYS A 120 19.20 -17.23 -0.76
N ASP A 121 20.37 -17.74 -0.40
CA ASP A 121 21.30 -18.36 -1.37
C ASP A 121 20.75 -19.66 -1.98
N ASP A 122 19.91 -20.36 -1.24
CA ASP A 122 19.27 -21.62 -1.60
C ASP A 122 17.87 -21.46 -2.22
N ASP A 123 17.38 -20.23 -2.30
CA ASP A 123 16.08 -19.94 -2.92
C ASP A 123 16.20 -19.86 -4.45
N GLU A 124 15.52 -20.73 -5.17
CA GLU A 124 15.37 -20.64 -6.64
C GLU A 124 14.28 -19.61 -7.02
N GLN A 125 13.31 -19.40 -6.14
CA GLN A 125 12.20 -18.47 -6.30
C GLN A 125 11.70 -18.00 -4.93
N VAL A 126 10.80 -17.01 -4.90
CA VAL A 126 10.11 -16.63 -3.67
C VAL A 126 9.40 -17.86 -3.08
N PRO A 127 9.58 -18.17 -1.78
CA PRO A 127 8.96 -19.31 -1.12
C PRO A 127 7.44 -19.40 -1.36
N LEU A 128 6.92 -20.59 -1.63
CA LEU A 128 5.50 -20.80 -1.97
C LEU A 128 4.56 -20.24 -0.90
N PHE A 129 4.89 -20.39 0.37
CA PHE A 129 4.07 -19.87 1.46
C PHE A 129 3.93 -18.34 1.43
N LEU A 130 4.98 -17.60 1.00
CA LEU A 130 4.90 -16.16 0.79
C LEU A 130 4.07 -15.81 -0.45
N GLN A 131 4.22 -16.59 -1.54
CA GLN A 131 3.39 -16.41 -2.73
C GLN A 131 1.90 -16.63 -2.41
N GLU A 132 1.56 -17.66 -1.64
CA GLU A 132 0.17 -17.92 -1.21
C GLU A 132 -0.35 -16.82 -0.26
N ALA A 133 0.49 -16.31 0.65
CA ALA A 133 0.12 -15.16 1.48
C ALA A 133 -0.16 -13.92 0.61
N PHE A 134 0.67 -13.65 -0.39
CA PHE A 134 0.50 -12.51 -1.30
C PHE A 134 -0.79 -12.62 -2.13
N LYS A 135 -1.16 -13.83 -2.59
CA LYS A 135 -2.44 -14.05 -3.27
C LYS A 135 -3.64 -13.65 -2.43
N LYS A 136 -3.59 -13.83 -1.11
CA LYS A 136 -4.67 -13.37 -0.20
C LYS A 136 -4.79 -11.85 -0.17
N GLY A 137 -3.68 -11.12 -0.28
CA GLY A 137 -3.69 -9.66 -0.44
C GLY A 137 -4.40 -9.26 -1.73
N ASN A 138 -4.05 -9.87 -2.87
CA ASN A 138 -4.69 -9.61 -4.15
C ASN A 138 -6.20 -9.97 -4.11
N GLN A 139 -6.57 -11.08 -3.47
CA GLN A 139 -7.98 -11.45 -3.28
C GLN A 139 -8.75 -10.37 -2.51
N LEU A 140 -8.15 -9.75 -1.49
CA LEU A 140 -8.79 -8.66 -0.77
C LEU A 140 -8.92 -7.41 -1.65
N GLN A 141 -7.92 -7.08 -2.51
CA GLN A 141 -8.05 -5.99 -3.48
C GLN A 141 -9.20 -6.24 -4.45
N ASP A 142 -9.35 -7.46 -4.97
CA ASP A 142 -10.45 -7.84 -5.85
C ASP A 142 -11.80 -7.72 -5.13
N VAL A 143 -11.90 -8.20 -3.90
CA VAL A 143 -13.11 -8.07 -3.07
C VAL A 143 -13.46 -6.61 -2.86
N LEU A 144 -12.50 -5.77 -2.47
CA LEU A 144 -12.73 -4.35 -2.22
C LEU A 144 -13.20 -3.62 -3.47
N THR A 145 -12.46 -3.77 -4.58
CA THR A 145 -12.78 -3.08 -5.84
C THR A 145 -14.11 -3.54 -6.45
N SER A 146 -14.50 -4.81 -6.27
CA SER A 146 -15.81 -5.33 -6.70
C SER A 146 -16.99 -4.71 -5.94
N ASN A 147 -16.74 -4.15 -4.74
CA ASN A 147 -17.73 -3.46 -3.94
C ASN A 147 -17.83 -1.95 -4.21
N PHE A 148 -17.03 -1.41 -5.14
CA PHE A 148 -17.14 -0.02 -5.56
C PHE A 148 -18.42 0.16 -6.39
N VAL A 149 -19.42 0.78 -5.80
CA VAL A 149 -20.71 1.05 -6.44
C VAL A 149 -21.02 2.55 -6.32
N GLU A 150 -21.29 3.20 -7.46
CA GLU A 150 -21.64 4.61 -7.47
C GLU A 150 -22.85 4.90 -6.55
N GLY A 151 -22.72 5.94 -5.73
CA GLY A 151 -23.72 6.34 -4.75
C GLY A 151 -23.65 5.60 -3.40
N ASP A 152 -22.90 4.51 -3.32
CA ASP A 152 -22.67 3.85 -2.03
C ASP A 152 -21.69 4.67 -1.18
N SER A 153 -21.93 4.70 0.15
CA SER A 153 -21.00 5.37 1.05
C SER A 153 -19.73 4.54 1.27
N GLY A 154 -18.63 5.20 1.63
CA GLY A 154 -17.39 4.52 2.00
C GLY A 154 -17.61 3.47 3.10
N ASN A 155 -18.45 3.78 4.08
CA ASN A 155 -18.80 2.84 5.16
C ASN A 155 -19.54 1.61 4.65
N LYS A 156 -20.44 1.77 3.67
CA LYS A 156 -21.16 0.63 3.07
C LYS A 156 -20.21 -0.26 2.29
N ILE A 157 -19.30 0.34 1.48
CA ILE A 157 -18.26 -0.37 0.72
C ILE A 157 -17.36 -1.13 1.69
N LEU A 158 -16.89 -0.49 2.77
CA LEU A 158 -16.07 -1.12 3.81
C LEU A 158 -16.73 -2.35 4.39
N LEU A 159 -17.96 -2.20 4.91
CA LEU A 159 -18.66 -3.28 5.63
C LEU A 159 -18.98 -4.46 4.71
N ASN A 160 -19.36 -4.21 3.46
CA ASN A 160 -19.59 -5.26 2.47
C ASN A 160 -18.29 -6.01 2.17
N SER A 161 -17.19 -5.28 1.94
CA SER A 161 -15.88 -5.87 1.63
C SER A 161 -15.34 -6.70 2.79
N LEU A 162 -15.40 -6.18 4.03
CA LEU A 162 -14.99 -6.92 5.22
C LEU A 162 -15.81 -8.18 5.42
N LYS A 163 -17.13 -8.10 5.23
CA LYS A 163 -18.01 -9.28 5.34
C LYS A 163 -17.61 -10.35 4.33
N GLN A 164 -17.50 -9.99 3.05
CA GLN A 164 -17.12 -10.91 1.97
C GLN A 164 -15.73 -11.52 2.21
N ALA A 165 -14.74 -10.70 2.59
CA ALA A 165 -13.40 -11.17 2.88
C ALA A 165 -13.36 -12.16 4.06
N ASN A 166 -14.12 -11.88 5.14
CA ASN A 166 -14.23 -12.79 6.29
C ASN A 166 -14.90 -14.12 5.91
N GLU A 167 -15.95 -14.10 5.06
CA GLU A 167 -16.59 -15.30 4.54
C GLU A 167 -15.64 -16.17 3.68
N MET A 168 -14.62 -15.54 3.06
CA MET A 168 -13.52 -16.23 2.36
C MET A 168 -12.40 -16.70 3.30
N GLY A 169 -12.51 -16.47 4.61
CA GLY A 169 -11.50 -16.87 5.59
C GLY A 169 -10.28 -15.94 5.62
N LEU A 170 -10.35 -14.73 5.04
CA LEU A 170 -9.30 -13.72 5.15
C LEU A 170 -9.39 -13.01 6.49
N ARG A 171 -8.26 -12.45 6.96
CA ARG A 171 -8.20 -11.53 8.11
C ARG A 171 -7.85 -10.13 7.60
N PRO A 172 -8.85 -9.39 7.07
CA PRO A 172 -8.64 -8.13 6.37
C PRO A 172 -8.50 -6.94 7.31
N SER A 173 -7.79 -5.92 6.84
CA SER A 173 -7.89 -4.54 7.30
C SER A 173 -7.86 -3.62 6.07
N ILE A 174 -8.79 -2.66 6.00
CA ILE A 174 -8.96 -1.78 4.84
C ILE A 174 -8.77 -0.34 5.30
N TYR A 175 -7.91 0.40 4.59
CA TYR A 175 -7.74 1.84 4.75
C TYR A 175 -7.59 2.47 3.37
N THR A 176 -8.66 2.54 2.62
CA THR A 176 -8.69 3.07 1.25
C THR A 176 -9.21 4.50 1.27
N HIS A 177 -8.51 5.40 0.61
CA HIS A 177 -8.83 6.83 0.63
C HIS A 177 -8.75 7.46 -0.76
N PRO A 178 -9.47 8.58 -0.99
CA PRO A 178 -9.39 9.32 -2.25
C PRO A 178 -7.99 9.89 -2.47
N LEU A 179 -7.53 9.85 -3.73
CA LEU A 179 -6.32 10.52 -4.21
C LEU A 179 -6.65 11.68 -5.15
N GLY A 180 -5.83 12.71 -5.14
CA GLY A 180 -6.00 13.85 -6.03
C GLY A 180 -4.96 14.92 -5.79
N SER A 181 -5.42 16.16 -5.64
CA SER A 181 -4.55 17.31 -5.32
C SER A 181 -3.96 17.24 -3.91
N TYR A 182 -4.43 16.32 -3.12
CA TYR A 182 -3.87 15.93 -1.81
C TYR A 182 -3.75 14.41 -1.80
N GLY A 183 -2.83 13.87 -1.02
CA GLY A 183 -2.68 12.43 -0.83
C GLY A 183 -3.92 11.82 -0.16
N HIS A 184 -4.46 12.49 0.88
CA HIS A 184 -5.80 12.21 1.42
C HIS A 184 -6.76 13.27 0.90
N SER A 185 -7.36 13.01 -0.25
CA SER A 185 -8.17 13.97 -1.00
C SER A 185 -9.66 13.95 -0.56
N SER A 186 -10.48 14.76 -1.26
CA SER A 186 -11.93 14.76 -1.05
C SER A 186 -12.57 13.50 -1.60
N GLY A 187 -13.55 12.97 -0.86
CA GLY A 187 -14.34 11.80 -1.20
C GLY A 187 -14.54 10.89 0.00
N PRO A 188 -15.25 9.75 -0.14
CA PRO A 188 -15.48 8.83 0.95
C PRO A 188 -14.19 8.09 1.36
N THR A 189 -13.89 8.11 2.66
CA THR A 189 -12.89 7.22 3.25
C THR A 189 -13.49 5.83 3.47
N ILE A 190 -12.78 4.78 3.07
CA ILE A 190 -13.21 3.38 3.16
C ILE A 190 -12.36 2.68 4.22
N GLY A 191 -12.80 2.73 5.47
CA GLY A 191 -12.03 2.26 6.63
C GLY A 191 -10.88 3.17 7.03
N MET A 192 -10.31 2.89 8.17
CA MET A 192 -9.04 3.42 8.69
C MET A 192 -8.39 2.31 9.49
N TRP A 193 -7.08 2.39 9.67
CA TRP A 193 -6.32 1.38 10.41
C TRP A 193 -6.90 1.05 11.81
N ASP A 194 -7.57 2.01 12.46
CA ASP A 194 -8.21 1.90 13.79
C ASP A 194 -9.74 1.96 13.74
N ALA A 195 -10.37 2.09 12.56
CA ALA A 195 -11.81 2.25 12.39
C ALA A 195 -12.38 1.31 11.31
N GLN A 196 -12.35 0.01 11.61
CA GLN A 196 -12.85 -1.05 10.71
C GLN A 196 -14.37 -1.28 10.82
N SER A 197 -15.07 -0.60 11.73
CA SER A 197 -16.54 -0.63 11.84
C SER A 197 -17.24 0.54 11.14
N GLY A 198 -16.45 1.43 10.53
CA GLY A 198 -16.91 2.62 9.83
C GLY A 198 -16.21 3.89 10.28
N VAL A 199 -16.12 4.86 9.39
CA VAL A 199 -15.49 6.18 9.59
C VAL A 199 -16.60 7.22 9.63
N LYS A 200 -16.87 7.75 10.82
CA LYS A 200 -17.91 8.78 11.00
C LYS A 200 -17.57 10.06 10.20
N GLY A 201 -18.53 10.56 9.47
CA GLY A 201 -18.39 11.75 8.63
C GLY A 201 -17.76 11.42 7.27
N ASN A 202 -16.46 11.25 7.19
CA ASN A 202 -15.77 11.02 5.90
C ASN A 202 -16.19 9.71 5.21
N GLY A 203 -16.48 8.66 5.98
CA GLY A 203 -17.00 7.41 5.41
C GLY A 203 -18.47 7.45 5.00
N ASP A 204 -19.21 8.48 5.40
CA ASP A 204 -20.64 8.61 5.09
C ASP A 204 -20.91 9.25 3.71
N TYR A 205 -19.86 9.82 3.06
CA TYR A 205 -19.98 10.38 1.72
C TYR A 205 -20.18 9.29 0.66
N PRO A 206 -20.98 9.59 -0.40
CA PRO A 206 -21.17 8.68 -1.51
C PRO A 206 -19.96 8.66 -2.45
N LEU A 207 -19.71 7.51 -3.05
CA LEU A 207 -18.74 7.32 -4.13
C LEU A 207 -19.28 7.87 -5.44
N TYR A 208 -18.46 8.60 -6.19
CA TYR A 208 -18.76 9.06 -7.54
C TYR A 208 -17.80 8.44 -8.56
N LYS A 209 -18.25 8.32 -9.81
CA LYS A 209 -17.37 7.96 -10.93
C LYS A 209 -16.33 9.04 -11.23
N ASN A 210 -15.31 8.67 -12.00
CA ASN A 210 -14.18 9.51 -12.38
C ASN A 210 -13.35 10.00 -11.19
N THR A 211 -13.15 9.11 -10.20
CA THR A 211 -12.37 9.36 -9.00
C THR A 211 -11.17 8.43 -8.93
N VAL A 212 -10.12 8.84 -8.22
CA VAL A 212 -8.93 8.04 -7.97
C VAL A 212 -8.82 7.75 -6.49
N TYR A 213 -8.48 6.51 -6.17
CA TYR A 213 -8.30 6.02 -4.81
C TYR A 213 -6.93 5.38 -4.62
N ALA A 214 -6.34 5.58 -3.47
CA ALA A 214 -5.34 4.68 -2.92
C ALA A 214 -6.08 3.45 -2.40
N ILE A 215 -5.97 2.33 -3.12
CA ILE A 215 -6.57 1.04 -2.74
C ILE A 215 -5.66 0.39 -1.68
N GLU A 216 -5.63 0.98 -0.51
CA GLU A 216 -4.79 0.58 0.61
C GLU A 216 -5.52 -0.44 1.49
N LEU A 217 -4.83 -1.54 1.77
CA LEU A 217 -5.35 -2.63 2.59
C LEU A 217 -4.24 -3.58 3.05
N ASN A 218 -4.56 -4.41 4.02
CA ASN A 218 -3.69 -5.52 4.36
C ASN A 218 -4.46 -6.77 4.78
N VAL A 219 -3.80 -7.92 4.62
CA VAL A 219 -4.28 -9.22 5.12
C VAL A 219 -3.25 -9.78 6.08
N THR A 220 -3.69 -10.08 7.30
CA THR A 220 -2.87 -10.83 8.24
C THR A 220 -2.99 -12.33 7.92
N THR A 221 -1.83 -12.99 7.77
CA THR A 221 -1.76 -14.44 7.44
C THR A 221 -0.78 -15.12 8.37
N TYR A 222 -1.19 -16.23 8.99
CA TYR A 222 -0.28 -17.08 9.75
C TYR A 222 0.58 -17.89 8.79
N ILE A 223 1.90 -17.88 9.02
CA ILE A 223 2.90 -18.64 8.26
C ILE A 223 3.47 -19.71 9.16
N GLU A 224 3.20 -20.98 8.84
CA GLU A 224 3.66 -22.12 9.63
C GLU A 224 5.19 -22.21 9.66
N GLU A 225 5.86 -21.94 8.54
CA GLU A 225 7.32 -21.97 8.40
C GLU A 225 8.02 -20.92 9.29
N TRP A 226 7.32 -19.84 9.62
CA TRP A 226 7.82 -18.79 10.51
C TRP A 226 7.20 -18.86 11.90
N ASN A 227 6.22 -19.73 12.11
CA ASN A 227 5.44 -19.87 13.34
C ASN A 227 4.90 -18.51 13.85
N ARG A 228 4.42 -17.67 12.93
CA ARG A 228 3.92 -16.32 13.24
C ARG A 228 2.95 -15.78 12.19
N ASP A 229 2.23 -14.77 12.59
CA ASP A 229 1.49 -13.94 11.65
C ASP A 229 2.44 -13.00 10.90
N ILE A 230 2.17 -12.84 9.61
CA ILE A 230 2.71 -11.76 8.80
C ILE A 230 1.56 -10.91 8.25
N ARG A 231 1.90 -9.71 7.80
CA ARG A 231 0.96 -8.80 7.17
C ARG A 231 1.36 -8.60 5.72
N ILE A 232 0.47 -8.90 4.80
CA ILE A 232 0.60 -8.53 3.39
C ILE A 232 -0.08 -7.18 3.24
N MET A 233 0.71 -6.14 2.99
CA MET A 233 0.30 -4.74 2.88
C MET A 233 0.44 -4.31 1.43
N LEU A 234 -0.65 -3.87 0.83
CA LEU A 234 -0.71 -3.50 -0.58
C LEU A 234 -1.44 -2.18 -0.74
N GLU A 235 -0.97 -1.37 -1.66
CA GLU A 235 -1.63 -0.13 -2.06
C GLU A 235 -1.35 0.18 -3.52
N GLU A 236 -2.43 0.47 -4.24
CA GLU A 236 -2.38 0.86 -5.65
C GLU A 236 -3.28 2.06 -5.92
N ALA A 237 -2.81 2.99 -6.73
CA ALA A 237 -3.65 4.06 -7.22
C ALA A 237 -4.64 3.53 -8.26
N GLY A 238 -5.90 3.37 -7.87
CA GLY A 238 -6.98 2.85 -8.70
C GLY A 238 -7.91 3.95 -9.20
N PHE A 239 -8.29 3.89 -10.49
CA PHE A 239 -9.29 4.78 -11.07
C PHE A 239 -10.65 4.09 -11.15
N TYR A 240 -11.66 4.71 -10.54
CA TYR A 240 -13.04 4.29 -10.63
C TYR A 240 -13.75 5.12 -11.72
N GLY A 241 -13.88 4.55 -12.91
CA GLY A 241 -14.44 5.17 -14.11
C GLY A 241 -15.65 4.45 -14.69
N GLU A 242 -15.98 4.76 -15.95
CA GLU A 242 -17.02 4.07 -16.74
C GLU A 242 -16.55 2.71 -17.22
#